data_cd1208739d87a321ebb87c5ace5d3f80
#
_entry.id   cd1208739d87a321ebb87c5ace5d3f80
#
_cell.length_a   1.000
_cell.length_b   1.000
_cell.length_c   1.000
_cell.angle_alpha   90.00
_cell.angle_beta   90.00
_cell.angle_gamma   90.00
#
_symmetry.space_group_name_H-M   'P 1'
#
loop_
_entity.id
_entity.type
_entity.pdbx_description
1 polymer ?
#
loop_
_entity_poly.entity_id
_entity_poly.type
_entity_poly.pdbx_seq_one_letter_code
_entity_poly.pdbx_strand_id
1 'polypeptide(L)'
;MKKLALINFALVSMLAFVACSSPTKKAEQVTMDFFKALNAGDYDKARTYTASEQAEAYVNLLAYFDSDSVKAFSQEGEPERTTKIASSEDHQDTIICYVETTEQQSEPTDSASVLKQKVVLTKVDNKWKIVEIPMK
;
A
#
# COMPACT_ATOMS: atom_id res chain seq x y z
N MET A 1 24.83 -25.83 -32.64
CA MET A 1 23.73 -26.46 -31.89
C MET A 1 23.83 -26.36 -30.36
N LYS A 2 25.06 -26.29 -29.80
CA LYS A 2 25.22 -26.12 -28.34
C LYS A 2 24.81 -24.74 -27.80
N LYS A 3 24.74 -23.70 -28.64
CA LYS A 3 24.35 -22.34 -28.23
C LYS A 3 22.84 -22.13 -28.03
N LEU A 4 22.00 -22.94 -28.68
CA LEU A 4 20.54 -22.90 -28.55
C LEU A 4 20.03 -23.50 -27.24
N ALA A 5 20.73 -24.48 -26.69
CA ALA A 5 20.38 -25.11 -25.42
C ALA A 5 20.63 -24.17 -24.21
N LEU A 6 21.64 -23.31 -24.30
CA LEU A 6 21.99 -22.35 -23.26
C LEU A 6 20.97 -21.19 -23.18
N ILE A 7 20.40 -20.78 -24.32
CA ILE A 7 19.40 -19.72 -24.36
C ILE A 7 18.07 -20.18 -23.76
N ASN A 8 17.68 -21.43 -24.01
CA ASN A 8 16.48 -22.00 -23.41
C ASN A 8 16.60 -22.20 -21.90
N PHE A 9 17.78 -22.51 -21.40
CA PHE A 9 17.99 -22.66 -19.95
C PHE A 9 17.94 -21.31 -19.20
N ALA A 10 18.45 -20.26 -19.82
CA ALA A 10 18.39 -18.91 -19.26
C ALA A 10 16.94 -18.35 -19.22
N LEU A 11 16.12 -18.68 -20.23
CA LEU A 11 14.71 -18.24 -20.28
C LEU A 11 13.85 -18.95 -19.23
N VAL A 12 14.12 -20.23 -18.98
CA VAL A 12 13.39 -21.00 -17.95
C VAL A 12 13.77 -20.55 -16.55
N SER A 13 15.03 -20.13 -16.32
CA SER A 13 15.45 -19.61 -15.02
C SER A 13 14.81 -18.24 -14.69
N MET A 14 14.54 -17.38 -15.68
CA MET A 14 13.86 -16.11 -15.44
C MET A 14 12.38 -16.27 -15.06
N LEU A 15 11.71 -17.29 -15.61
CA LEU A 15 10.32 -17.59 -15.27
C LEU A 15 10.17 -18.16 -13.84
N ALA A 16 11.19 -18.83 -13.30
CA ALA A 16 11.17 -19.35 -11.95
C ALA A 16 11.23 -18.26 -10.87
N PHE A 17 11.85 -17.11 -11.15
CA PHE A 17 11.90 -16.00 -10.20
C PHE A 17 10.55 -15.28 -10.01
N VAL A 18 9.69 -15.26 -11.03
CA VAL A 18 8.35 -14.66 -10.94
C VAL A 18 7.39 -15.55 -10.17
N ALA A 19 7.60 -16.87 -10.14
CA ALA A 19 6.76 -17.84 -9.44
C ALA A 19 7.05 -17.94 -7.92
N CYS A 20 8.13 -17.33 -7.41
CA CYS A 20 8.59 -17.46 -6.02
C CYS A 20 8.14 -16.32 -5.09
N SER A 21 7.19 -15.47 -5.49
CA SER A 21 6.65 -14.44 -4.59
C SER A 21 5.76 -15.08 -3.53
N SER A 22 6.12 -14.97 -2.25
CA SER A 22 5.29 -15.45 -1.14
C SER A 22 3.97 -14.69 -1.08
N PRO A 23 2.89 -15.29 -0.54
CA PRO A 23 1.63 -14.58 -0.30
C PRO A 23 1.82 -13.29 0.50
N THR A 24 2.69 -13.30 1.50
CA THR A 24 3.03 -12.12 2.32
C THR A 24 3.60 -11.00 1.47
N LYS A 25 4.54 -11.28 0.58
CA LYS A 25 5.10 -10.26 -0.31
C LYS A 25 4.08 -9.69 -1.28
N LYS A 26 3.15 -10.50 -1.77
CA LYS A 26 2.05 -10.03 -2.63
C LYS A 26 1.11 -9.09 -1.87
N ALA A 27 0.76 -9.43 -0.63
CA ALA A 27 -0.05 -8.57 0.23
C ALA A 27 0.67 -7.27 0.61
N GLU A 28 1.96 -7.33 0.90
CA GLU A 28 2.80 -6.15 1.13
C GLU A 28 2.84 -5.23 -0.10
N GLN A 29 2.96 -5.80 -1.30
CA GLN A 29 2.94 -5.02 -2.54
C GLN A 29 1.60 -4.32 -2.75
N VAL A 30 0.48 -5.01 -2.54
CA VAL A 30 -0.86 -4.40 -2.59
C VAL A 30 -0.99 -3.26 -1.60
N THR A 31 -0.51 -3.45 -0.37
CA THR A 31 -0.50 -2.43 0.67
C THR A 31 0.32 -1.21 0.27
N MET A 32 1.53 -1.41 -0.26
CA MET A 32 2.37 -0.31 -0.72
C MET A 32 1.77 0.43 -1.92
N ASP A 33 1.20 -0.28 -2.88
CA ASP A 33 0.53 0.32 -4.04
C ASP A 33 -0.70 1.13 -3.62
N PHE A 34 -1.43 0.65 -2.62
CA PHE A 34 -2.55 1.38 -2.02
C PHE A 34 -2.11 2.71 -1.39
N PHE A 35 -1.10 2.68 -0.51
CA PHE A 35 -0.60 3.92 0.11
C PHE A 35 0.06 4.86 -0.90
N LYS A 36 0.72 4.32 -1.92
CA LYS A 36 1.26 5.13 -3.01
C LYS A 36 0.15 5.87 -3.76
N ALA A 37 -0.97 5.21 -4.04
CA ALA A 37 -2.14 5.85 -4.65
C ALA A 37 -2.74 6.93 -3.73
N LEU A 38 -2.89 6.64 -2.43
CA LEU A 38 -3.37 7.62 -1.46
C LEU A 38 -2.47 8.85 -1.38
N ASN A 39 -1.17 8.65 -1.27
CA ASN A 39 -0.19 9.75 -1.17
C ASN A 39 -0.12 10.59 -2.46
N ALA A 40 -0.46 10.01 -3.61
CA ALA A 40 -0.57 10.71 -4.89
C ALA A 40 -1.94 11.40 -5.09
N GLY A 41 -2.89 11.23 -4.19
CA GLY A 41 -4.26 11.75 -4.34
C GLY A 41 -5.10 10.99 -5.35
N ASP A 42 -4.66 9.80 -5.77
CA ASP A 42 -5.41 8.94 -6.70
C ASP A 42 -6.33 7.98 -5.92
N TYR A 43 -7.42 8.55 -5.40
CA TYR A 43 -8.37 7.82 -4.56
C TYR A 43 -9.15 6.76 -5.31
N ASP A 44 -9.42 6.95 -6.60
CA ASP A 44 -10.09 5.96 -7.42
C ASP A 44 -9.23 4.70 -7.59
N LYS A 45 -7.94 4.88 -7.81
CA LYS A 45 -6.99 3.77 -7.84
C LYS A 45 -6.87 3.10 -6.48
N ALA A 46 -6.80 3.87 -5.39
CA ALA A 46 -6.75 3.32 -4.04
C ALA A 46 -7.95 2.42 -3.73
N ARG A 47 -9.17 2.80 -4.14
CA ARG A 47 -10.37 1.98 -3.97
C ARG A 47 -10.29 0.62 -4.67
N THR A 48 -9.55 0.50 -5.75
CA THR A 48 -9.38 -0.78 -6.46
C THR A 48 -8.67 -1.84 -5.62
N TYR A 49 -7.93 -1.44 -4.60
CA TYR A 49 -7.23 -2.35 -3.68
C TYR A 49 -8.07 -2.73 -2.46
N THR A 50 -9.25 -2.15 -2.27
CA THR A 50 -10.14 -2.41 -1.15
C THR A 50 -11.27 -3.38 -1.53
N ALA A 51 -11.78 -4.14 -0.56
CA ALA A 51 -12.87 -5.08 -0.75
C ALA A 51 -13.86 -5.10 0.43
N SER A 52 -13.95 -4.01 1.20
CA SER A 52 -14.94 -3.87 2.27
C SER A 52 -15.42 -2.42 2.37
N GLU A 53 -16.61 -2.23 2.91
CA GLU A 53 -17.14 -0.90 3.19
C GLU A 53 -16.25 -0.10 4.15
N GLN A 54 -15.65 -0.77 5.12
CA GLN A 54 -14.78 -0.14 6.11
C GLN A 54 -13.49 0.40 5.46
N ALA A 55 -12.84 -0.41 4.62
CA ALA A 55 -11.64 0.01 3.90
C ALA A 55 -11.94 1.11 2.87
N GLU A 56 -13.08 1.03 2.19
CA GLU A 56 -13.52 2.07 1.27
C GLU A 56 -13.87 3.37 1.99
N ALA A 57 -14.52 3.29 3.16
CA ALA A 57 -14.82 4.45 3.98
C ALA A 57 -13.55 5.22 4.41
N TYR A 58 -12.47 4.49 4.69
CA TYR A 58 -11.16 5.10 4.96
C TYR A 58 -10.66 5.94 3.78
N VAL A 59 -10.73 5.40 2.56
CA VAL A 59 -10.34 6.15 1.35
C VAL A 59 -11.23 7.37 1.13
N ASN A 60 -12.54 7.20 1.32
CA ASN A 60 -13.51 8.30 1.14
C ASN A 60 -13.30 9.42 2.14
N LEU A 61 -12.94 9.08 3.39
CA LEU A 61 -12.60 10.07 4.42
C LEU A 61 -11.39 10.90 4.03
N LEU A 62 -10.32 10.25 3.55
CA LEU A 62 -9.11 10.95 3.09
C LEU A 62 -9.40 11.81 1.85
N ALA A 63 -10.18 11.30 0.91
CA ALA A 63 -10.60 12.07 -0.27
C ALA A 63 -11.40 13.31 0.11
N TYR A 64 -12.23 13.22 1.14
CA TYR A 64 -12.99 14.35 1.66
C TYR A 64 -12.07 15.43 2.23
N PHE A 65 -11.09 15.04 3.07
CA PHE A 65 -10.13 15.99 3.62
C PHE A 65 -9.20 16.60 2.57
N ASP A 66 -8.95 15.89 1.48
CA ASP A 66 -8.17 16.38 0.35
C ASP A 66 -8.99 17.22 -0.66
N SER A 67 -10.30 17.36 -0.44
CA SER A 67 -11.15 18.16 -1.32
C SER A 67 -10.81 19.64 -1.25
N ASP A 68 -10.97 20.37 -2.37
CA ASP A 68 -10.70 21.80 -2.47
C ASP A 68 -11.48 22.61 -1.43
N SER A 69 -12.68 22.16 -1.08
CA SER A 69 -13.52 22.80 -0.06
C SER A 69 -12.90 22.78 1.34
N VAL A 70 -12.19 21.70 1.69
CA VAL A 70 -11.52 21.55 2.99
C VAL A 70 -10.14 22.20 2.96
N LYS A 71 -9.40 22.03 1.87
CA LYS A 71 -8.08 22.67 1.67
C LYS A 71 -8.13 24.20 1.75
N ALA A 72 -9.23 24.79 1.32
CA ALA A 72 -9.42 26.25 1.42
C ALA A 72 -9.39 26.79 2.86
N PHE A 73 -9.61 25.93 3.85
CA PHE A 73 -9.54 26.29 5.27
C PHE A 73 -8.17 26.03 5.90
N SER A 74 -7.31 25.22 5.25
CA SER A 74 -5.95 24.93 5.70
C SER A 74 -4.97 25.83 4.92
N GLN A 75 -4.28 26.73 5.62
CA GLN A 75 -3.26 27.61 5.01
C GLN A 75 -1.90 26.93 4.87
N GLU A 76 -1.78 25.69 5.29
CA GLU A 76 -0.53 24.94 5.26
C GLU A 76 -0.41 24.12 3.96
N GLY A 77 0.79 24.11 3.35
CA GLY A 77 1.11 23.23 2.23
C GLY A 77 1.01 21.76 2.63
N GLU A 78 0.78 20.88 1.65
CA GLU A 78 0.73 19.45 1.90
C GLU A 78 2.08 18.94 2.39
N PRO A 79 2.12 18.23 3.55
CA PRO A 79 3.36 17.64 4.03
C PRO A 79 3.77 16.47 3.11
N GLU A 80 5.06 16.30 2.93
CA GLU A 80 5.60 15.13 2.24
C GLU A 80 5.43 13.89 3.12
N ARG A 81 4.80 12.84 2.57
CA ARG A 81 4.54 11.59 3.26
C ARG A 81 5.34 10.45 2.66
N THR A 82 6.01 9.71 3.53
CA THR A 82 6.72 8.48 3.16
C THR A 82 6.15 7.30 3.93
N THR A 83 5.75 6.26 3.23
CA THR A 83 5.14 5.06 3.80
C THR A 83 6.07 3.85 3.63
N LYS A 84 6.22 3.06 4.67
CA LYS A 84 6.95 1.79 4.64
C LYS A 84 6.22 0.71 5.43
N ILE A 85 6.46 -0.55 5.09
CA ILE A 85 6.00 -1.69 5.87
C ILE A 85 7.02 -1.97 6.96
N ALA A 86 6.58 -1.92 8.22
CA ALA A 86 7.42 -2.23 9.38
C ALA A 86 7.50 -3.73 9.63
N SER A 87 6.38 -4.43 9.53
CA SER A 87 6.28 -5.87 9.72
C SER A 87 5.01 -6.43 9.09
N SER A 88 4.95 -7.74 8.91
CA SER A 88 3.77 -8.44 8.41
C SER A 88 3.57 -9.76 9.14
N GLU A 89 2.32 -10.16 9.32
CA GLU A 89 1.93 -11.43 9.92
C GLU A 89 1.09 -12.23 8.92
N ASP A 90 1.44 -13.50 8.73
CA ASP A 90 0.71 -14.43 7.87
C ASP A 90 -0.15 -15.36 8.72
N HIS A 91 -1.46 -15.27 8.53
CA HIS A 91 -2.48 -16.09 9.17
C HIS A 91 -3.25 -16.96 8.16
N GLN A 92 -2.57 -17.46 7.12
CA GLN A 92 -3.10 -18.30 6.03
C GLN A 92 -4.02 -17.50 5.08
N ASP A 93 -5.30 -17.32 5.43
CA ASP A 93 -6.28 -16.61 4.61
C ASP A 93 -6.29 -15.10 4.85
N THR A 94 -5.55 -14.64 5.85
CA THR A 94 -5.46 -13.24 6.25
C THR A 94 -4.00 -12.86 6.45
N ILE A 95 -3.60 -11.75 5.87
CA ILE A 95 -2.29 -11.14 6.12
C ILE A 95 -2.50 -9.79 6.76
N ILE A 96 -1.75 -9.53 7.82
CA ILE A 96 -1.75 -8.25 8.52
C ILE A 96 -0.44 -7.55 8.22
N CYS A 97 -0.51 -6.36 7.63
CA CYS A 97 0.65 -5.50 7.42
C CYS A 97 0.62 -4.34 8.43
N TYR A 98 1.71 -4.14 9.14
CA TYR A 98 1.92 -2.97 9.99
C TYR A 98 2.71 -1.92 9.20
N VAL A 99 2.11 -0.77 9.03
CA VAL A 99 2.59 0.29 8.14
C VAL A 99 2.96 1.51 8.95
N GLU A 100 4.09 2.11 8.64
CA GLU A 100 4.53 3.39 9.20
C GLU A 100 4.53 4.45 8.11
N THR A 101 3.79 5.53 8.35
CA THR A 101 3.80 6.72 7.50
C THR A 101 4.46 7.85 8.24
N THR A 102 5.52 8.41 7.67
CA THR A 102 6.23 9.56 8.20
C THR A 102 5.81 10.81 7.45
N GLU A 103 5.33 11.81 8.15
CA GLU A 103 5.08 13.16 7.63
C GLU A 103 6.24 14.07 7.99
N GLN A 104 6.84 14.70 6.97
CA GLN A 104 7.80 15.78 7.17
C GLN A 104 7.06 17.11 7.18
N GLN A 105 7.17 17.83 8.27
CA GLN A 105 6.64 19.18 8.36
C GLN A 105 7.59 20.18 7.72
N SER A 106 7.04 21.26 7.18
CA SER A 106 7.78 22.27 6.42
C SER A 106 8.73 23.11 7.28
N GLU A 107 8.61 23.03 8.61
CA GLU A 107 9.41 23.78 9.56
C GLU A 107 10.53 22.94 10.16
N PRO A 108 11.79 23.41 10.16
CA PRO A 108 12.93 22.61 10.63
C PRO A 108 12.99 22.38 12.14
N THR A 109 12.05 22.92 12.92
CA THR A 109 11.99 22.79 14.37
C THR A 109 11.09 21.67 14.88
N ASP A 110 10.25 21.11 14.02
CA ASP A 110 9.31 20.06 14.43
C ASP A 110 9.83 18.67 14.05
N SER A 111 9.78 17.77 15.02
CA SER A 111 10.09 16.35 14.80
C SER A 111 9.06 15.74 13.84
N ALA A 112 9.52 14.97 12.85
CA ALA A 112 8.66 14.23 11.95
C ALA A 112 7.64 13.38 12.73
N SER A 113 6.36 13.49 12.39
CA SER A 113 5.34 12.64 12.99
C SER A 113 5.31 11.29 12.29
N VAL A 114 5.22 10.22 13.08
CA VAL A 114 5.11 8.84 12.56
C VAL A 114 3.74 8.29 12.92
N LEU A 115 2.95 7.97 11.91
CA LEU A 115 1.67 7.29 12.07
C LEU A 115 1.86 5.79 11.83
N LYS A 116 1.47 4.98 12.80
CA LYS A 116 1.46 3.51 12.71
C LYS A 116 0.05 3.02 12.46
N GLN A 117 -0.12 2.21 11.42
CA GLN A 117 -1.41 1.66 11.05
C GLN A 117 -1.33 0.15 10.82
N LYS A 118 -2.39 -0.52 11.20
CA LYS A 118 -2.62 -1.94 10.92
C LYS A 118 -3.49 -2.05 9.67
N VAL A 119 -3.07 -2.85 8.71
CA VAL A 119 -3.82 -3.11 7.48
C VAL A 119 -4.07 -4.61 7.37
N VAL A 120 -5.34 -4.98 7.28
CA VAL A 120 -5.77 -6.38 7.16
C VAL A 120 -6.17 -6.67 5.72
N LEU A 121 -5.57 -7.72 5.14
CA LEU A 121 -5.85 -8.17 3.79
C LEU A 121 -6.37 -9.60 3.80
N THR A 122 -7.31 -9.88 2.90
CA THR A 122 -7.77 -11.24 2.57
C THR A 122 -7.78 -11.46 1.06
N LYS A 123 -7.87 -12.71 0.64
CA LYS A 123 -8.05 -13.02 -0.78
C LYS A 123 -9.52 -12.89 -1.17
N VAL A 124 -9.75 -12.10 -2.21
CA VAL A 124 -11.04 -11.97 -2.89
C VAL A 124 -10.81 -12.24 -4.37
N ASP A 125 -11.49 -13.23 -4.93
CA ASP A 125 -11.31 -13.67 -6.33
C ASP A 125 -9.83 -13.93 -6.67
N ASN A 126 -9.14 -14.64 -5.78
CA ASN A 126 -7.72 -15.00 -5.88
C ASN A 126 -6.73 -13.82 -5.88
N LYS A 127 -7.18 -12.65 -5.46
CA LYS A 127 -6.35 -11.43 -5.31
C LYS A 127 -6.37 -10.95 -3.87
N TRP A 128 -5.23 -10.50 -3.37
CA TRP A 128 -5.16 -9.85 -2.08
C TRP A 128 -5.84 -8.48 -2.13
N LYS A 129 -6.77 -8.25 -1.19
CA LYS A 129 -7.52 -7.01 -1.04
C LYS A 129 -7.52 -6.55 0.41
N ILE A 130 -7.50 -5.26 0.60
CA ILE A 130 -7.59 -4.63 1.91
C ILE A 130 -9.05 -4.65 2.37
N VAL A 131 -9.28 -5.20 3.55
CA VAL A 131 -10.63 -5.33 4.13
C VAL A 131 -10.80 -4.54 5.42
N GLU A 132 -9.71 -4.17 6.09
CA GLU A 132 -9.77 -3.40 7.32
C GLU A 132 -8.55 -2.48 7.46
N ILE A 133 -8.80 -1.23 7.76
CA ILE A 133 -7.83 -0.24 8.22
C ILE A 133 -8.47 0.46 9.42
N PRO A 134 -8.09 0.10 10.67
CA PRO A 134 -8.69 0.70 11.85
C PRO A 134 -8.47 2.22 11.87
N MET A 135 -9.54 2.95 11.99
CA MET A 135 -9.51 4.40 12.24
C MET A 135 -9.47 4.62 13.75
N LYS A 136 -8.41 5.25 14.25
CA LYS A 136 -8.29 5.63 15.66
C LYS A 136 -8.76 7.06 15.87
#